data_349dcfdf42d3458086a0727fd97601b3
#
_entry.id   349dcfdf42d3458086a0727fd97601b3
#
_cell.length_a   1.000
_cell.length_b   1.000
_cell.length_c   1.000
_cell.angle_alpha   90.00
_cell.angle_beta   90.00
_cell.angle_gamma   90.00
#
_symmetry.space_group_name_H-M   'P 1'
#
loop_
_entity.id
_entity.type
_entity.pdbx_description
1 polymer ?
#
loop_
_entity_poly.entity_id
_entity_poly.type
_entity_poly.pdbx_seq_one_letter_code
_entity_poly.pdbx_strand_id
1 'polypeptide(L)'
;RRQRQMCIRDSHYPGKGKLRSKYGPRRRRQHQGVDIPLKMGEPVYAVFNGRVRISQYNRGGYGNLVVIRHDNGLETFSGHLSERLVQSGDWVEAGQIIGFCGSTGRSTGPHLHFETRYCGQTFDPERLIDFESGNLRRQTFLLKKSFFDIRSNMAQDFEDEISLAEEDQKAAAEKAAMAYHKIRSGDTLGAIAQRYGTTVSKLCSLNGITSKTTLRIGRTLRVR
;
A
#
# COMPACT_ATOMS: atom_id res chain seq x y z
N ARG A 1 -21.29 12.30 -8.84
CA ARG A 1 -21.35 11.18 -7.84
C ARG A 1 -20.38 10.10 -8.32
N ARG A 2 -19.11 10.14 -7.93
CA ARG A 2 -18.15 9.12 -8.33
C ARG A 2 -18.18 7.99 -7.28
N GLN A 3 -18.70 6.83 -7.65
CA GLN A 3 -18.46 5.56 -6.98
C GLN A 3 -17.14 5.03 -7.54
N ARG A 4 -16.21 4.61 -6.69
CA ARG A 4 -14.93 4.05 -7.13
C ARG A 4 -14.92 2.56 -6.86
N GLN A 5 -14.76 1.79 -7.92
CA GLN A 5 -14.59 0.34 -7.84
C GLN A 5 -13.10 0.04 -7.69
N MET A 6 -12.75 -0.69 -6.64
CA MET A 6 -11.38 -1.08 -6.33
C MET A 6 -11.23 -2.58 -6.45
N CYS A 7 -10.28 -3.02 -7.27
CA CYS A 7 -9.93 -4.43 -7.38
C CYS A 7 -8.80 -4.72 -6.39
N ILE A 8 -9.00 -5.69 -5.49
CA ILE A 8 -8.02 -6.10 -4.50
C ILE A 8 -7.63 -7.54 -4.87
N ARG A 9 -6.40 -7.73 -5.36
CA ARG A 9 -5.95 -9.06 -5.82
C ARG A 9 -5.30 -9.86 -4.69
N ASP A 10 -4.37 -9.24 -3.99
CA ASP A 10 -3.60 -9.89 -2.93
C ASP A 10 -3.92 -9.25 -1.60
N SER A 11 -4.20 -10.05 -0.59
CA SER A 11 -4.49 -9.56 0.74
C SER A 11 -4.02 -10.52 1.80
N HIS A 12 -3.67 -9.97 2.95
CA HIS A 12 -3.28 -10.73 4.13
C HIS A 12 -3.93 -10.11 5.37
N TYR A 13 -4.22 -10.93 6.36
CA TYR A 13 -4.77 -10.45 7.63
C TYR A 13 -3.71 -9.68 8.42
N PRO A 14 -4.05 -8.51 9.02
CA PRO A 14 -3.04 -7.65 9.66
C PRO A 14 -2.38 -8.25 10.91
N GLY A 15 -3.00 -9.24 11.53
CA GLY A 15 -2.46 -9.91 12.72
C GLY A 15 -3.36 -11.07 13.17
N LYS A 16 -2.87 -12.03 13.93
CA LYS A 16 -3.57 -13.28 14.28
C LYS A 16 -4.66 -13.16 15.35
N GLY A 17 -4.99 -11.96 15.80
CA GLY A 17 -6.00 -11.72 16.85
C GLY A 17 -7.43 -11.62 16.31
N LYS A 18 -8.41 -11.90 17.17
CA LYS A 18 -9.82 -11.62 16.86
C LYS A 18 -10.17 -10.17 17.18
N LEU A 19 -11.11 -9.59 16.45
CA LEU A 19 -11.57 -8.24 16.69
C LEU A 19 -12.13 -8.07 18.12
N ARG A 20 -11.59 -7.10 18.87
CA ARG A 20 -12.07 -6.78 20.22
C ARG A 20 -12.87 -5.48 20.27
N SER A 21 -12.45 -4.48 19.52
CA SER A 21 -13.07 -3.16 19.54
C SER A 21 -13.34 -2.67 18.13
N LYS A 22 -14.59 -2.33 17.88
CA LYS A 22 -15.09 -1.96 16.55
C LYS A 22 -14.84 -0.49 16.24
N TYR A 23 -14.86 -0.16 14.95
CA TYR A 23 -14.96 1.19 14.43
C TYR A 23 -16.25 1.86 14.87
N GLY A 24 -16.22 3.18 15.08
CA GLY A 24 -17.43 3.96 15.29
C GLY A 24 -17.47 4.76 16.58
N PRO A 25 -18.66 5.30 16.95
CA PRO A 25 -18.80 6.22 18.04
C PRO A 25 -18.55 5.56 19.41
N ARG A 26 -17.75 6.22 20.24
CA ARG A 26 -17.56 5.93 21.67
C ARG A 26 -18.11 7.13 22.47
N ARG A 27 -18.35 6.96 23.75
CA ARG A 27 -19.03 7.96 24.63
C ARG A 27 -18.63 9.42 24.38
N ARG A 28 -17.33 9.73 24.13
CA ARG A 28 -16.81 11.11 23.96
C ARG A 28 -15.97 11.31 22.70
N ARG A 29 -15.76 10.25 21.87
CA ARG A 29 -14.89 10.31 20.68
C ARG A 29 -15.28 9.25 19.68
N GLN A 30 -14.89 9.48 18.43
CA GLN A 30 -14.95 8.48 17.36
C GLN A 30 -13.73 7.56 17.46
N HIS A 31 -13.95 6.24 17.39
CA HIS A 31 -12.90 5.26 17.17
C HIS A 31 -12.67 5.13 15.65
N GLN A 32 -11.52 5.59 15.18
CA GLN A 32 -11.22 5.72 13.76
C GLN A 32 -10.75 4.42 13.10
N GLY A 33 -10.64 3.35 13.86
CA GLY A 33 -10.20 2.04 13.38
C GLY A 33 -10.81 0.91 14.18
N VAL A 34 -10.16 -0.23 14.14
CA VAL A 34 -10.48 -1.39 14.97
C VAL A 34 -9.28 -1.77 15.83
N ASP A 35 -9.53 -2.35 17.00
CA ASP A 35 -8.47 -2.83 17.87
C ASP A 35 -8.45 -4.37 17.85
N ILE A 36 -7.32 -4.94 17.49
CA ILE A 36 -7.06 -6.37 17.42
C ILE A 36 -6.10 -6.72 18.55
N PRO A 37 -6.53 -7.46 19.59
CA PRO A 37 -5.66 -7.91 20.66
C PRO A 37 -4.60 -8.84 20.09
N LEU A 38 -3.35 -8.51 20.35
CA LEU A 38 -2.19 -9.32 20.03
C LEU A 38 -1.29 -9.34 21.24
N LYS A 39 -0.44 -10.37 21.37
CA LYS A 39 0.60 -10.37 22.39
C LYS A 39 1.72 -9.40 22.02
N MET A 40 2.39 -8.88 23.04
CA MET A 40 3.59 -8.07 22.84
C MET A 40 4.60 -8.82 21.96
N GLY A 41 5.09 -8.18 20.91
CA GLY A 41 6.05 -8.78 19.99
C GLY A 41 5.46 -9.70 18.91
N GLU A 42 4.15 -9.92 18.87
CA GLU A 42 3.54 -10.64 17.74
C GLU A 42 3.67 -9.86 16.45
N PRO A 43 3.91 -10.54 15.30
CA PRO A 43 4.11 -9.88 14.03
C PRO A 43 2.83 -9.21 13.52
N VAL A 44 3.01 -8.02 12.93
CA VAL A 44 1.99 -7.25 12.24
C VAL A 44 2.35 -7.21 10.76
N TYR A 45 1.36 -7.44 9.91
CA TYR A 45 1.55 -7.65 8.47
C TYR A 45 0.94 -6.53 7.64
N ALA A 46 1.54 -6.26 6.47
CA ALA A 46 0.92 -5.46 5.43
C ALA A 46 -0.31 -6.19 4.90
N VAL A 47 -1.46 -5.49 4.86
CA VAL A 47 -2.72 -6.10 4.40
C VAL A 47 -2.78 -6.22 2.90
N PHE A 48 -2.22 -5.25 2.18
CA PHE A 48 -2.16 -5.21 0.72
C PHE A 48 -0.78 -4.77 0.27
N ASN A 49 -0.46 -5.01 -1.01
CA ASN A 49 0.73 -4.45 -1.63
C ASN A 49 0.67 -2.92 -1.62
N GLY A 50 1.79 -2.26 -1.41
CA GLY A 50 1.83 -0.80 -1.39
C GLY A 50 3.16 -0.20 -1.00
N ARG A 51 3.17 1.13 -0.93
CA ARG A 51 4.33 1.90 -0.50
C ARG A 51 4.14 2.45 0.91
N VAL A 52 5.11 2.28 1.76
CA VAL A 52 5.12 2.87 3.10
C VAL A 52 5.19 4.39 2.98
N ARG A 53 4.12 5.07 3.35
CA ARG A 53 4.04 6.54 3.34
C ARG A 53 4.64 7.14 4.62
N ILE A 54 4.36 6.51 5.77
CA ILE A 54 4.82 6.96 7.08
C ILE A 54 5.33 5.76 7.86
N SER A 55 6.51 5.90 8.44
CA SER A 55 7.05 5.00 9.46
C SER A 55 7.77 5.83 10.51
N GLN A 56 7.05 6.23 11.58
CA GLN A 56 7.59 7.11 12.62
C GLN A 56 6.86 6.94 13.95
N TYR A 57 7.45 7.51 15.01
CA TYR A 57 6.75 7.65 16.29
C TYR A 57 5.80 8.85 16.24
N ASN A 58 4.51 8.58 16.41
CA ASN A 58 3.46 9.60 16.43
C ASN A 58 3.08 9.97 17.88
N ARG A 59 3.37 11.20 18.29
CA ARG A 59 3.03 11.73 19.63
C ARG A 59 1.54 11.98 19.80
N GLY A 60 0.78 12.06 18.71
CA GLY A 60 -0.66 12.32 18.70
C GLY A 60 -1.54 11.18 19.25
N GLY A 61 -0.95 10.03 19.54
CA GLY A 61 -1.68 8.91 20.16
C GLY A 61 -1.35 7.53 19.59
N TYR A 62 -0.93 7.41 18.33
CA TYR A 62 -0.64 6.12 17.71
C TYR A 62 0.64 5.44 18.22
N GLY A 63 1.58 6.17 18.84
CA GLY A 63 2.89 5.63 19.18
C GLY A 63 3.70 5.32 17.95
N ASN A 64 4.34 4.16 17.88
CA ASN A 64 4.97 3.70 16.65
C ASN A 64 3.89 3.37 15.62
N LEU A 65 3.96 4.08 14.48
CA LEU A 65 2.96 4.06 13.42
C LEU A 65 3.62 3.70 12.08
N VAL A 66 3.00 2.77 11.37
CA VAL A 66 3.26 2.50 9.95
C VAL A 66 1.99 2.79 9.16
N VAL A 67 2.11 3.60 8.11
CA VAL A 67 1.04 3.89 7.15
C VAL A 67 1.49 3.42 5.78
N ILE A 68 0.68 2.58 5.15
CA ILE A 68 0.94 2.08 3.80
C ILE A 68 -0.12 2.64 2.87
N ARG A 69 0.32 3.25 1.75
CA ARG A 69 -0.54 3.64 0.64
C ARG A 69 -0.52 2.53 -0.41
N HIS A 70 -1.70 2.05 -0.75
CA HIS A 70 -1.93 0.96 -1.69
C HIS A 70 -2.21 1.49 -3.10
N ASP A 71 -1.96 0.68 -4.13
CA ASP A 71 -2.11 1.06 -5.55
C ASP A 71 -3.51 1.55 -5.93
N ASN A 72 -4.53 1.16 -5.15
CA ASN A 72 -5.91 1.57 -5.34
C ASN A 72 -6.27 2.89 -4.63
N GLY A 73 -5.29 3.54 -3.98
CA GLY A 73 -5.48 4.79 -3.22
C GLY A 73 -6.01 4.61 -1.80
N LEU A 74 -6.22 3.38 -1.34
CA LEU A 74 -6.48 3.10 0.07
C LEU A 74 -5.21 3.29 0.90
N GLU A 75 -5.37 3.65 2.16
CA GLU A 75 -4.31 3.63 3.15
C GLU A 75 -4.69 2.76 4.33
N THR A 76 -3.72 2.01 4.83
CA THR A 76 -3.84 1.25 6.08
C THR A 76 -2.89 1.82 7.12
N PHE A 77 -3.39 1.96 8.35
CA PHE A 77 -2.66 2.45 9.51
C PHE A 77 -2.48 1.30 10.48
N SER A 78 -1.26 1.08 10.92
CA SER A 78 -0.90 0.11 11.96
C SER A 78 -0.23 0.84 13.11
N GLY A 79 -0.96 1.04 14.21
CA GLY A 79 -0.52 1.81 15.37
C GLY A 79 -0.19 0.95 16.59
N HIS A 80 0.37 1.59 17.60
CA HIS A 80 0.80 1.04 18.89
C HIS A 80 1.91 0.00 18.82
N LEU A 81 2.67 -0.03 17.69
CA LEU A 81 3.73 -1.00 17.49
C LEU A 81 4.84 -0.83 18.54
N SER A 82 5.47 -1.95 18.94
CA SER A 82 6.70 -1.93 19.73
C SER A 82 7.89 -1.54 18.85
N GLU A 83 7.93 -2.09 17.65
CA GLU A 83 8.99 -1.87 16.68
C GLU A 83 8.41 -1.78 15.26
N ARG A 84 9.05 -0.98 14.41
CA ARG A 84 8.75 -0.82 12.99
C ARG A 84 9.91 -1.38 12.18
N LEU A 85 9.62 -2.29 11.25
CA LEU A 85 10.64 -2.97 10.43
C LEU A 85 10.79 -2.39 9.04
N VAL A 86 9.99 -1.37 8.70
CA VAL A 86 9.96 -0.72 7.39
C VAL A 86 10.16 0.79 7.53
N GLN A 87 10.66 1.43 6.48
CA GLN A 87 10.90 2.87 6.42
C GLN A 87 9.97 3.54 5.40
N SER A 88 9.77 4.86 5.55
CA SER A 88 9.01 5.63 4.56
C SER A 88 9.69 5.55 3.19
N GLY A 89 8.90 5.22 2.17
CA GLY A 89 9.38 4.99 0.80
C GLY A 89 9.57 3.52 0.44
N ASP A 90 9.62 2.60 1.40
CA ASP A 90 9.73 1.16 1.11
C ASP A 90 8.48 0.64 0.39
N TRP A 91 8.70 -0.30 -0.53
CA TRP A 91 7.63 -1.12 -1.09
C TRP A 91 7.45 -2.35 -0.23
N VAL A 92 6.19 -2.69 0.07
CA VAL A 92 5.82 -3.89 0.82
C VAL A 92 4.77 -4.70 0.07
N GLU A 93 4.84 -6.02 0.25
CA GLU A 93 3.86 -6.95 -0.30
C GLU A 93 2.86 -7.40 0.78
N ALA A 94 1.65 -7.79 0.37
CA ALA A 94 0.67 -8.36 1.27
C ALA A 94 1.26 -9.56 2.02
N GLY A 95 1.12 -9.58 3.36
CA GLY A 95 1.73 -10.60 4.20
C GLY A 95 3.17 -10.34 4.63
N GLN A 96 3.82 -9.29 4.14
CA GLN A 96 5.12 -8.88 4.64
C GLN A 96 5.00 -8.35 6.08
N ILE A 97 5.92 -8.76 6.97
CA ILE A 97 5.97 -8.23 8.33
C ILE A 97 6.46 -6.77 8.27
N ILE A 98 5.68 -5.86 8.85
CA ILE A 98 5.97 -4.41 8.87
C ILE A 98 6.37 -3.90 10.25
N GLY A 99 6.17 -4.71 11.28
CA GLY A 99 6.50 -4.39 12.66
C GLY A 99 5.99 -5.43 13.62
N PHE A 100 6.11 -5.13 14.90
CA PHE A 100 5.65 -6.01 15.97
C PHE A 100 4.63 -5.29 16.86
N CYS A 101 3.64 -6.05 17.35
CA CYS A 101 2.64 -5.54 18.27
C CYS A 101 3.27 -5.00 19.54
N GLY A 102 2.75 -3.88 20.00
CA GLY A 102 3.20 -3.19 21.20
C GLY A 102 2.05 -2.55 21.99
N SER A 103 2.42 -1.59 22.81
CA SER A 103 1.51 -0.76 23.58
C SER A 103 2.03 0.68 23.66
N THR A 104 2.59 1.19 22.56
CA THR A 104 3.16 2.54 22.49
C THR A 104 2.08 3.59 22.25
N GLY A 105 2.34 4.84 22.59
CA GLY A 105 1.37 5.93 22.46
C GLY A 105 0.25 5.87 23.48
N ARG A 106 -0.98 6.20 23.10
CA ARG A 106 -2.17 6.14 23.98
C ARG A 106 -2.81 4.75 23.94
N SER A 107 -2.11 3.75 24.41
CA SER A 107 -2.57 2.38 24.51
C SER A 107 -2.70 1.97 25.98
N THR A 108 -3.71 1.17 26.30
CA THR A 108 -3.95 0.62 27.64
C THR A 108 -3.43 -0.82 27.81
N GLY A 109 -2.85 -1.38 26.78
CA GLY A 109 -2.29 -2.73 26.76
C GLY A 109 -1.97 -3.18 25.34
N PRO A 110 -1.28 -4.31 25.17
CA PRO A 110 -0.86 -4.79 23.85
C PRO A 110 -2.05 -5.04 22.92
N HIS A 111 -2.07 -4.34 21.78
CA HIS A 111 -3.01 -4.52 20.69
C HIS A 111 -2.51 -3.83 19.42
N LEU A 112 -2.99 -4.24 18.29
CA LEU A 112 -2.86 -3.53 17.03
C LEU A 112 -4.08 -2.63 16.87
N HIS A 113 -3.84 -1.32 16.77
CA HIS A 113 -4.84 -0.38 16.26
C HIS A 113 -4.73 -0.32 14.73
N PHE A 114 -5.78 -0.73 14.04
CA PHE A 114 -5.81 -0.84 12.59
C PHE A 114 -6.89 0.05 11.99
N GLU A 115 -6.51 0.91 11.02
CA GLU A 115 -7.44 1.76 10.31
C GLU A 115 -7.37 1.54 8.80
N THR A 116 -8.48 1.81 8.14
CA THR A 116 -8.58 1.96 6.70
C THR A 116 -9.00 3.39 6.38
N ARG A 117 -8.28 4.02 5.44
CA ARG A 117 -8.56 5.38 5.00
C ARG A 117 -8.59 5.46 3.47
N TYR A 118 -9.30 6.45 2.99
CA TYR A 118 -9.25 6.88 1.61
C TYR A 118 -9.33 8.42 1.58
N CYS A 119 -8.39 9.06 0.88
CA CYS A 119 -8.24 10.52 0.89
C CYS A 119 -8.27 11.08 2.33
N GLY A 120 -7.51 10.45 3.25
CA GLY A 120 -7.40 10.84 4.66
C GLY A 120 -8.62 10.56 5.54
N GLN A 121 -9.77 10.23 4.98
CA GLN A 121 -10.97 9.90 5.74
C GLN A 121 -11.01 8.44 6.14
N THR A 122 -11.28 8.20 7.42
CA THR A 122 -11.44 6.84 7.95
C THR A 122 -12.79 6.26 7.55
N PHE A 123 -12.81 4.96 7.32
CA PHE A 123 -14.03 4.17 7.22
C PHE A 123 -13.83 2.83 7.92
N ASP A 124 -14.94 2.16 8.22
CA ASP A 124 -14.94 0.92 8.98
C ASP A 124 -14.17 -0.21 8.26
N PRO A 125 -13.06 -0.71 8.84
CA PRO A 125 -12.29 -1.81 8.27
C PRO A 125 -13.07 -3.11 8.09
N GLU A 126 -14.14 -3.35 8.88
CA GLU A 126 -15.00 -4.53 8.73
C GLU A 126 -15.75 -4.55 7.39
N ARG A 127 -15.77 -3.45 6.65
CA ARG A 127 -16.32 -3.41 5.29
C ARG A 127 -15.43 -4.07 4.25
N LEU A 128 -14.12 -4.09 4.51
CA LEU A 128 -13.11 -4.73 3.64
C LEU A 128 -12.79 -6.14 4.12
N ILE A 129 -12.55 -6.29 5.41
CA ILE A 129 -11.99 -7.50 6.03
C ILE A 129 -13.05 -8.12 6.92
N ASP A 130 -13.21 -9.41 6.79
CA ASP A 130 -13.91 -10.22 7.77
C ASP A 130 -12.93 -10.64 8.87
N PHE A 131 -13.03 -10.02 10.03
CA PHE A 131 -12.12 -10.26 11.14
C PHE A 131 -12.36 -11.59 11.88
N GLU A 132 -13.40 -12.33 11.54
CA GLU A 132 -13.63 -13.67 12.06
C GLU A 132 -12.90 -14.73 11.22
N SER A 133 -13.02 -14.64 9.89
CA SER A 133 -12.36 -15.54 8.96
C SER A 133 -10.94 -15.12 8.58
N GLY A 134 -10.58 -13.85 8.78
CA GLY A 134 -9.30 -13.29 8.35
C GLY A 134 -9.19 -13.02 6.86
N ASN A 135 -10.30 -13.10 6.13
CA ASN A 135 -10.33 -12.95 4.67
C ASN A 135 -10.95 -11.61 4.25
N LEU A 136 -10.70 -11.22 3.00
CA LEU A 136 -11.47 -10.15 2.38
C LEU A 136 -12.92 -10.56 2.21
N ARG A 137 -13.84 -9.64 2.49
CA ARG A 137 -15.27 -9.87 2.23
C ARG A 137 -15.58 -9.98 0.74
N ARG A 138 -14.82 -9.29 -0.12
CA ARG A 138 -14.97 -9.30 -1.59
C ARG A 138 -13.66 -8.92 -2.26
N GLN A 139 -13.37 -9.53 -3.40
CA GLN A 139 -12.22 -9.16 -4.25
C GLN A 139 -12.39 -7.79 -4.92
N THR A 140 -13.63 -7.36 -5.10
CA THR A 140 -13.96 -6.04 -5.64
C THR A 140 -14.71 -5.24 -4.60
N PHE A 141 -14.14 -4.11 -4.21
CA PHE A 141 -14.72 -3.22 -3.22
C PHE A 141 -15.26 -1.95 -3.87
N LEU A 142 -16.53 -1.64 -3.62
CA LEU A 142 -17.15 -0.40 -4.06
C LEU A 142 -17.14 0.61 -2.92
N LEU A 143 -16.23 1.56 -2.98
CA LEU A 143 -16.14 2.63 -2.01
C LEU A 143 -17.29 3.63 -2.20
N LYS A 144 -18.13 3.80 -1.19
CA LYS A 144 -19.27 4.72 -1.19
C LYS A 144 -19.03 5.88 -0.25
N LYS A 145 -19.48 7.09 -0.64
CA LYS A 145 -19.40 8.29 0.22
C LYS A 145 -20.03 8.07 1.61
N SER A 146 -21.06 7.24 1.69
CA SER A 146 -21.74 6.92 2.95
C SER A 146 -20.92 6.08 3.94
N PHE A 147 -19.75 5.59 3.54
CA PHE A 147 -18.87 4.83 4.42
C PHE A 147 -17.99 5.74 5.29
N PHE A 148 -17.85 6.99 4.91
CA PHE A 148 -17.02 7.94 5.62
C PHE A 148 -17.78 8.61 6.76
N ASP A 149 -17.08 8.85 7.86
CA ASP A 149 -17.65 9.61 8.98
C ASP A 149 -17.75 11.10 8.60
N ILE A 150 -18.98 11.58 8.47
CA ILE A 150 -19.28 12.97 8.12
C ILE A 150 -18.87 13.95 9.27
N ARG A 151 -18.60 13.45 10.46
CA ARG A 151 -18.27 14.25 11.66
C ARG A 151 -16.77 14.43 11.89
N SER A 152 -15.93 13.88 11.01
CA SER A 152 -14.49 14.08 11.06
C SER A 152 -14.18 15.55 10.72
N ASN A 153 -13.78 16.33 11.72
CA ASN A 153 -13.32 17.72 11.55
C ASN A 153 -11.93 17.83 10.89
N MET A 154 -11.41 16.75 10.35
CA MET A 154 -10.21 16.80 9.52
C MET A 154 -10.64 17.18 8.10
N ALA A 155 -10.77 18.49 7.88
CA ALA A 155 -10.76 19.03 6.53
C ALA A 155 -9.37 18.73 5.96
N GLN A 156 -9.25 17.68 5.17
CA GLN A 156 -8.12 17.43 4.31
C GLN A 156 -8.47 17.98 2.94
N ASP A 157 -7.49 18.61 2.33
CA ASP A 157 -7.61 19.14 0.99
C ASP A 157 -7.72 17.97 0.01
N PHE A 158 -8.95 17.58 -0.29
CA PHE A 158 -9.28 16.41 -1.11
C PHE A 158 -8.71 16.49 -2.52
N GLU A 159 -8.50 17.70 -3.02
CA GLU A 159 -8.01 17.93 -4.38
C GLU A 159 -6.53 17.56 -4.48
N ASP A 160 -5.72 17.93 -3.50
CA ASP A 160 -4.29 17.59 -3.48
C ASP A 160 -4.04 16.08 -3.25
N GLU A 161 -4.83 15.43 -2.40
CA GLU A 161 -4.68 13.98 -2.18
C GLU A 161 -5.18 13.14 -3.36
N ILE A 162 -6.22 13.59 -4.07
CA ILE A 162 -6.69 12.94 -5.29
C ILE A 162 -5.66 13.06 -6.41
N SER A 163 -5.05 14.24 -6.58
CA SER A 163 -4.00 14.47 -7.58
C SER A 163 -2.76 13.64 -7.29
N LEU A 164 -2.31 13.57 -6.04
CA LEU A 164 -1.18 12.72 -5.63
C LEU A 164 -1.47 11.23 -5.86
N ALA A 165 -2.68 10.77 -5.56
CA ALA A 165 -3.08 9.38 -5.82
C ALA A 165 -3.17 9.06 -7.32
N GLU A 166 -3.57 10.03 -8.14
CA GLU A 166 -3.61 9.90 -9.60
C GLU A 166 -2.21 9.91 -10.21
N GLU A 167 -1.30 10.74 -9.69
CA GLU A 167 0.11 10.77 -10.08
C GLU A 167 0.84 9.47 -9.69
N ASP A 168 0.62 8.94 -8.47
CA ASP A 168 1.16 7.67 -8.03
C ASP A 168 0.64 6.50 -8.88
N GLN A 169 -0.65 6.50 -9.24
CA GLN A 169 -1.24 5.50 -10.14
C GLN A 169 -0.67 5.59 -11.54
N LYS A 170 -0.45 6.80 -12.06
CA LYS A 170 0.16 7.02 -13.36
C LYS A 170 1.61 6.57 -13.36
N ALA A 171 2.38 6.90 -12.33
CA ALA A 171 3.75 6.45 -12.17
C ALA A 171 3.87 4.91 -12.02
N ALA A 172 2.94 4.28 -11.28
CA ALA A 172 2.87 2.83 -11.16
C ALA A 172 2.47 2.15 -12.49
N ALA A 173 1.52 2.73 -13.22
CA ALA A 173 1.11 2.25 -14.54
C ALA A 173 2.24 2.42 -15.57
N GLU A 174 2.96 3.54 -15.54
CA GLU A 174 4.13 3.77 -16.38
C GLU A 174 5.25 2.76 -16.05
N LYS A 175 5.50 2.49 -14.77
CA LYS A 175 6.47 1.48 -14.32
C LYS A 175 6.06 0.05 -14.69
N ALA A 176 4.79 -0.28 -14.59
CA ALA A 176 4.24 -1.57 -15.03
C ALA A 176 4.26 -1.74 -16.56
N ALA A 177 4.13 -0.63 -17.30
CA ALA A 177 4.27 -0.60 -18.75
C ALA A 177 5.72 -0.69 -19.22
N MET A 178 6.71 -0.48 -18.33
CA MET A 178 8.13 -0.62 -18.63
C MET A 178 8.50 -2.10 -18.72
N ALA A 179 8.70 -2.60 -19.92
CA ALA A 179 9.24 -3.94 -20.14
C ALA A 179 10.77 -3.86 -20.22
N TYR A 180 11.42 -4.83 -19.59
CA TYR A 180 12.88 -4.96 -19.58
C TYR A 180 13.30 -6.31 -20.14
N HIS A 181 14.39 -6.30 -20.88
CA HIS A 181 15.02 -7.51 -21.42
C HIS A 181 16.42 -7.68 -20.80
N LYS A 182 16.68 -8.82 -20.15
CA LYS A 182 18.03 -9.18 -19.70
C LYS A 182 18.81 -9.80 -20.85
N ILE A 183 19.90 -9.17 -21.25
CA ILE A 183 20.75 -9.56 -22.37
C ILE A 183 21.35 -10.95 -22.12
N ARG A 184 21.19 -11.85 -23.10
CA ARG A 184 21.72 -13.20 -23.11
C ARG A 184 22.76 -13.34 -24.23
N SER A 185 23.52 -14.44 -24.20
CA SER A 185 24.42 -14.78 -25.30
C SER A 185 23.64 -14.92 -26.60
N GLY A 186 24.14 -14.31 -27.68
CA GLY A 186 23.50 -14.30 -28.99
C GLY A 186 22.45 -13.21 -29.22
N ASP A 187 22.11 -12.41 -28.20
CA ASP A 187 21.19 -11.29 -28.39
C ASP A 187 21.84 -10.16 -29.23
N THR A 188 21.04 -9.62 -30.14
CA THR A 188 21.35 -8.42 -30.91
C THR A 188 20.24 -7.38 -30.72
N LEU A 189 20.57 -6.09 -30.89
CA LEU A 189 19.56 -5.02 -30.83
C LEU A 189 18.41 -5.24 -31.81
N GLY A 190 18.70 -5.78 -32.99
CA GLY A 190 17.69 -6.10 -34.00
C GLY A 190 16.73 -7.20 -33.53
N ALA A 191 17.28 -8.32 -33.04
CA ALA A 191 16.49 -9.43 -32.54
C ALA A 191 15.62 -9.04 -31.33
N ILE A 192 16.17 -8.24 -30.41
CA ILE A 192 15.44 -7.71 -29.25
C ILE A 192 14.32 -6.78 -29.73
N ALA A 193 14.61 -5.85 -30.63
CA ALA A 193 13.60 -4.94 -31.19
C ALA A 193 12.44 -5.70 -31.84
N GLN A 194 12.72 -6.70 -32.63
CA GLN A 194 11.71 -7.56 -33.29
C GLN A 194 10.85 -8.31 -32.23
N ARG A 195 11.49 -8.91 -31.24
CA ARG A 195 10.81 -9.67 -30.17
C ARG A 195 9.79 -8.83 -29.40
N TYR A 196 10.09 -7.55 -29.18
CA TYR A 196 9.24 -6.65 -28.39
C TYR A 196 8.40 -5.67 -29.25
N GLY A 197 8.36 -5.89 -30.57
CA GLY A 197 7.56 -5.07 -31.48
C GLY A 197 7.98 -3.58 -31.49
N THR A 198 9.28 -3.32 -31.35
CA THR A 198 9.86 -1.97 -31.34
C THR A 198 10.96 -1.83 -32.42
N THR A 199 11.58 -0.67 -32.49
CA THR A 199 12.68 -0.41 -33.43
C THR A 199 14.01 -0.31 -32.72
N VAL A 200 15.13 -0.61 -33.42
CA VAL A 200 16.48 -0.43 -32.88
C VAL A 200 16.72 1.01 -32.45
N SER A 201 16.23 1.98 -33.24
CA SER A 201 16.34 3.41 -32.90
C SER A 201 15.67 3.74 -31.57
N LYS A 202 14.46 3.24 -31.36
CA LYS A 202 13.72 3.46 -30.11
C LYS A 202 14.36 2.76 -28.92
N LEU A 203 14.88 1.52 -29.11
CA LEU A 203 15.68 0.82 -28.10
C LEU A 203 16.92 1.62 -27.68
N CYS A 204 17.63 2.17 -28.66
CA CYS A 204 18.81 2.99 -28.42
C CYS A 204 18.46 4.25 -27.62
N SER A 205 17.41 4.96 -28.01
CA SER A 205 16.92 6.16 -27.34
C SER A 205 16.50 5.88 -25.88
N LEU A 206 15.75 4.78 -25.65
CA LEU A 206 15.28 4.39 -24.32
C LEU A 206 16.42 4.06 -23.34
N ASN A 207 17.57 3.65 -23.85
CA ASN A 207 18.71 3.17 -23.03
C ASN A 207 19.93 4.08 -23.10
N GLY A 208 19.87 5.19 -23.84
CA GLY A 208 21.01 6.10 -24.02
C GLY A 208 22.21 5.44 -24.69
N ILE A 209 21.96 4.51 -25.64
CA ILE A 209 22.98 3.76 -26.40
C ILE A 209 22.86 4.03 -27.90
N THR A 210 23.88 3.61 -28.66
CA THR A 210 23.88 3.68 -30.12
C THR A 210 23.71 2.30 -30.74
N SER A 211 23.37 2.24 -32.02
CA SER A 211 23.24 0.98 -32.77
C SER A 211 24.57 0.18 -32.87
N LYS A 212 25.69 0.86 -32.61
CA LYS A 212 27.05 0.26 -32.58
C LYS A 212 27.49 -0.19 -31.18
N THR A 213 26.64 0.02 -30.16
CA THR A 213 26.99 -0.33 -28.78
C THR A 213 27.03 -1.84 -28.60
N THR A 214 28.11 -2.36 -28.08
CA THR A 214 28.25 -3.79 -27.76
C THR A 214 27.36 -4.14 -26.57
N LEU A 215 26.47 -5.10 -26.74
CA LEU A 215 25.60 -5.62 -25.70
C LEU A 215 26.40 -6.49 -24.73
N ARG A 216 26.35 -6.15 -23.44
CA ARG A 216 27.02 -6.96 -22.39
C ARG A 216 26.01 -7.94 -21.78
N ILE A 217 26.32 -9.23 -21.84
CA ILE A 217 25.51 -10.30 -21.24
C ILE A 217 25.24 -9.99 -19.75
N GLY A 218 24.03 -10.22 -19.32
CA GLY A 218 23.57 -9.97 -17.95
C GLY A 218 23.07 -8.55 -17.68
N ARG A 219 23.40 -7.55 -18.51
CA ARG A 219 22.79 -6.21 -18.42
C ARG A 219 21.32 -6.23 -18.86
N THR A 220 20.59 -5.26 -18.38
CA THR A 220 19.17 -5.11 -18.66
C THR A 220 18.95 -3.93 -19.60
N LEU A 221 18.16 -4.14 -20.66
CA LEU A 221 17.70 -3.11 -21.57
C LEU A 221 16.22 -2.83 -21.34
N ARG A 222 15.85 -1.56 -21.30
CA ARG A 222 14.46 -1.12 -21.35
C ARG A 222 13.95 -1.28 -22.78
N VAL A 223 12.81 -1.99 -22.96
CA VAL A 223 12.27 -2.31 -24.30
C VAL A 223 10.94 -1.63 -24.59
N ARG A 224 10.32 -1.05 -23.57
CA ARG A 224 9.14 -0.17 -23.66
C ARG A 224 9.24 0.99 -22.69
#